data_dc211dc42ca7aa043d498ad2d3644e72
#
_entry.id   dc211dc42ca7aa043d498ad2d3644e72
#
_cell.length_a   1.000
_cell.length_b   1.000
_cell.length_c   1.000
_cell.angle_alpha   90.00
_cell.angle_beta   90.00
_cell.angle_gamma   90.00
#
_symmetry.space_group_name_H-M   'P 1'
#
loop_
_entity.id
_entity.type
_entity.pdbx_description
1 polymer ?
#
loop_
_entity_poly.entity_id
_entity_poly.type
_entity_poly.pdbx_seq_one_letter_code
_entity_poly.pdbx_strand_id
1 'polypeptide(L)'
;MSALLESPKVRVFIGDGFKFLAENTSSYDVIITDSSDPVGPAAALFEKPYFQLLHDALTPGGNISTQAECLWLHLTLIEELRRTTLDVFETAEYAFTTIPTYPSGQIGFLVCSTAPNRDLKTALRTVPNTRYYNSNVHQSAFVLPEFGRALIEEQKNIAPAVGRAARALADPKRPKKKILLLGSGFVARPAAEYIVRDHSNDLTIGAFLIGSIANSS
;
A
#
# COMPACT_ATOMS: atom_id res chain seq x y z
N MET A 1 -13.55 -15.11 12.82
CA MET A 1 -13.73 -13.83 12.11
C MET A 1 -14.30 -12.72 12.98
N SER A 2 -15.29 -13.00 13.83
CA SER A 2 -15.92 -12.02 14.74
C SER A 2 -14.95 -11.32 15.70
N ALA A 3 -14.09 -12.05 16.36
CA ALA A 3 -13.21 -11.52 17.40
C ALA A 3 -12.26 -10.38 16.96
N LEU A 4 -11.87 -10.33 15.67
CA LEU A 4 -11.04 -9.27 15.13
C LEU A 4 -11.81 -7.96 14.92
N LEU A 5 -13.02 -8.07 14.39
CA LEU A 5 -13.88 -6.92 14.15
C LEU A 5 -14.40 -6.30 15.45
N GLU A 6 -14.38 -7.07 16.55
CA GLU A 6 -14.76 -6.65 17.90
C GLU A 6 -13.60 -5.98 18.66
N SER A 7 -12.38 -5.99 18.10
CA SER A 7 -11.24 -5.33 18.76
C SER A 7 -11.46 -3.82 18.84
N PRO A 8 -11.21 -3.20 20.01
CA PRO A 8 -11.33 -1.74 20.17
C PRO A 8 -10.33 -0.95 19.32
N LYS A 9 -9.36 -1.63 18.69
CA LYS A 9 -8.38 -1.07 17.77
C LYS A 9 -8.87 -1.03 16.31
N VAL A 10 -10.01 -1.67 16.02
CA VAL A 10 -10.55 -1.78 14.67
C VAL A 10 -11.87 -1.01 14.60
N ARG A 11 -11.96 -0.13 13.62
CA ARG A 11 -13.22 0.51 13.25
C ARG A 11 -13.58 0.02 11.85
N VAL A 12 -14.78 -0.52 11.71
CA VAL A 12 -15.29 -1.04 10.44
C VAL A 12 -16.27 -0.04 9.86
N PHE A 13 -16.04 0.36 8.61
CA PHE A 13 -16.96 1.16 7.82
C PHE A 13 -17.38 0.34 6.60
N ILE A 14 -18.66 0.37 6.29
CA ILE A 14 -19.23 -0.23 5.09
C ILE A 14 -19.80 0.91 4.25
N GLY A 15 -19.24 1.14 3.07
CA GLY A 15 -19.67 2.25 2.23
C GLY A 15 -18.72 2.52 1.06
N ASP A 16 -18.90 3.69 0.46
CA ASP A 16 -18.10 4.17 -0.66
C ASP A 16 -16.71 4.63 -0.18
N GLY A 17 -15.65 3.96 -0.68
CA GLY A 17 -14.27 4.26 -0.35
C GLY A 17 -13.80 5.62 -0.85
N PHE A 18 -14.26 6.08 -2.00
CA PHE A 18 -13.91 7.40 -2.56
C PHE A 18 -14.44 8.52 -1.65
N LYS A 19 -15.71 8.42 -1.27
CA LYS A 19 -16.32 9.37 -0.34
C LYS A 19 -15.62 9.37 1.01
N PHE A 20 -15.34 8.18 1.54
CA PHE A 20 -14.63 8.02 2.80
C PHE A 20 -13.26 8.69 2.78
N LEU A 21 -12.46 8.48 1.72
CA LEU A 21 -11.15 9.10 1.58
C LEU A 21 -11.24 10.63 1.50
N ALA A 22 -12.19 11.15 0.72
CA ALA A 22 -12.41 12.59 0.57
C ALA A 22 -12.77 13.30 1.90
N GLU A 23 -13.44 12.59 2.80
CA GLU A 23 -13.85 13.11 4.12
C GLU A 23 -12.73 12.95 5.19
N ASN A 24 -11.65 12.21 4.92
CA ASN A 24 -10.62 11.88 5.91
C ASN A 24 -9.21 12.29 5.45
N THR A 25 -9.01 13.57 5.16
CA THR A 25 -7.71 14.11 4.76
C THR A 25 -6.69 14.10 5.91
N SER A 26 -5.40 13.90 5.61
CA SER A 26 -4.27 13.91 6.56
C SER A 26 -4.51 13.08 7.83
N SER A 27 -5.16 11.93 7.67
CA SER A 27 -5.65 11.14 8.81
C SER A 27 -4.88 9.84 9.03
N TYR A 28 -4.17 9.33 8.04
CA TYR A 28 -3.56 7.99 8.08
C TYR A 28 -2.06 8.03 7.80
N ASP A 29 -1.30 7.25 8.54
CA ASP A 29 0.14 7.07 8.31
C ASP A 29 0.44 6.02 7.24
N VAL A 30 -0.45 5.02 7.12
CA VAL A 30 -0.36 3.95 6.13
C VAL A 30 -1.76 3.64 5.61
N ILE A 31 -1.88 3.52 4.29
CA ILE A 31 -3.09 3.04 3.64
C ILE A 31 -2.74 1.78 2.84
N ILE A 32 -3.52 0.72 3.02
CA ILE A 32 -3.39 -0.51 2.26
C ILE A 32 -4.66 -0.69 1.45
N THR A 33 -4.53 -0.73 0.12
CA THR A 33 -5.63 -0.99 -0.82
C THR A 33 -5.50 -2.40 -1.38
N ASP A 34 -6.45 -3.25 -1.03
CA ASP A 34 -6.60 -4.59 -1.58
C ASP A 34 -7.81 -4.57 -2.52
N SER A 35 -7.58 -4.12 -3.76
CA SER A 35 -8.60 -3.99 -4.80
C SER A 35 -8.76 -5.28 -5.60
N SER A 36 -9.91 -5.44 -6.26
CA SER A 36 -10.07 -6.38 -7.36
C SER A 36 -9.35 -5.88 -8.61
N ASP A 37 -9.21 -6.75 -9.62
CA ASP A 37 -8.61 -6.43 -10.91
C ASP A 37 -9.30 -5.20 -11.57
N PRO A 38 -8.59 -4.44 -12.42
CA PRO A 38 -9.07 -3.19 -13.02
C PRO A 38 -10.13 -3.42 -14.12
N VAL A 39 -11.21 -4.11 -13.76
CA VAL A 39 -12.32 -4.44 -14.68
C VAL A 39 -13.63 -3.84 -14.16
N GLY A 40 -14.37 -3.21 -15.06
CA GLY A 40 -15.65 -2.59 -14.75
C GLY A 40 -15.52 -1.50 -13.68
N PRO A 41 -16.35 -1.50 -12.64
CA PRO A 41 -16.33 -0.46 -11.60
C PRO A 41 -15.01 -0.32 -10.86
N ALA A 42 -14.21 -1.40 -10.80
CA ALA A 42 -12.91 -1.39 -10.14
C ALA A 42 -11.82 -0.62 -10.92
N ALA A 43 -12.03 -0.35 -12.21
CA ALA A 43 -11.06 0.39 -13.03
C ALA A 43 -10.72 1.76 -12.43
N ALA A 44 -11.70 2.44 -11.83
CA ALA A 44 -11.50 3.74 -11.20
C ALA A 44 -10.49 3.72 -10.02
N LEU A 45 -10.24 2.57 -9.40
CA LEU A 45 -9.25 2.39 -8.33
C LEU A 45 -7.80 2.39 -8.86
N PHE A 46 -7.62 2.36 -10.17
CA PHE A 46 -6.32 2.37 -10.84
C PHE A 46 -6.03 3.70 -11.55
N GLU A 47 -6.90 4.70 -11.36
CA GLU A 47 -6.79 6.01 -12.00
C GLU A 47 -6.21 7.08 -11.06
N LYS A 48 -5.65 8.13 -11.66
CA LYS A 48 -5.03 9.26 -10.93
C LYS A 48 -5.93 9.90 -9.87
N PRO A 49 -7.25 10.12 -10.09
CA PRO A 49 -8.11 10.70 -9.06
C PRO A 49 -8.16 9.89 -7.77
N TYR A 50 -8.14 8.55 -7.85
CA TYR A 50 -8.10 7.69 -6.68
C TYR A 50 -6.77 7.82 -5.93
N PHE A 51 -5.65 7.80 -6.64
CA PHE A 51 -4.33 8.01 -6.03
C PHE A 51 -4.20 9.38 -5.38
N GLN A 52 -4.83 10.42 -5.94
CA GLN A 52 -4.87 11.73 -5.31
C GLN A 52 -5.64 11.69 -3.97
N LEU A 53 -6.78 11.01 -3.90
CA LEU A 53 -7.51 10.83 -2.64
C LEU A 53 -6.69 10.05 -1.60
N LEU A 54 -5.97 9.01 -2.03
CA LEU A 54 -5.06 8.27 -1.13
C LEU A 54 -3.95 9.16 -0.59
N HIS A 55 -3.33 9.97 -1.47
CA HIS A 55 -2.30 10.95 -1.09
C HIS A 55 -2.83 11.95 -0.06
N ASP A 56 -3.98 12.56 -0.33
CA ASP A 56 -4.58 13.59 0.52
C ASP A 56 -5.04 13.05 1.87
N ALA A 57 -5.40 11.77 1.95
CA ALA A 57 -5.76 11.09 3.18
C ALA A 57 -4.55 10.73 4.05
N LEU A 58 -3.33 10.72 3.48
CA LEU A 58 -2.10 10.44 4.23
C LEU A 58 -1.63 11.63 5.06
N THR A 59 -1.06 11.33 6.22
CA THR A 59 -0.23 12.29 6.96
C THR A 59 1.09 12.55 6.22
N PRO A 60 1.77 13.68 6.47
CA PRO A 60 3.09 13.93 5.90
C PRO A 60 4.08 12.78 6.17
N GLY A 61 4.70 12.26 5.12
CA GLY A 61 5.59 11.10 5.18
C GLY A 61 4.88 9.75 5.28
N GLY A 62 3.57 9.74 5.09
CA GLY A 62 2.76 8.53 5.04
C GLY A 62 3.03 7.68 3.79
N ASN A 63 2.57 6.45 3.82
CA ASN A 63 2.82 5.48 2.76
C ASN A 63 1.54 4.76 2.35
N ILE A 64 1.45 4.37 1.08
CA ILE A 64 0.44 3.44 0.61
C ILE A 64 1.07 2.12 0.16
N SER A 65 0.31 1.06 0.21
CA SER A 65 0.55 -0.19 -0.52
C SER A 65 -0.74 -0.58 -1.21
N THR A 66 -0.73 -0.62 -2.53
CA THR A 66 -1.88 -1.05 -3.34
C THR A 66 -1.55 -2.30 -4.13
N GLN A 67 -2.53 -3.18 -4.28
CA GLN A 67 -2.44 -4.30 -5.21
C GLN A 67 -2.13 -3.75 -6.61
N ALA A 68 -1.19 -4.36 -7.33
CA ALA A 68 -0.68 -3.86 -8.61
C ALA A 68 -0.30 -5.00 -9.58
N GLU A 69 -1.11 -6.03 -9.61
CA GLU A 69 -1.07 -7.07 -10.63
C GLU A 69 0.23 -7.90 -10.68
N CYS A 70 0.35 -8.72 -11.71
CA CYS A 70 1.46 -9.64 -11.91
C CYS A 70 2.32 -9.21 -13.10
N LEU A 71 3.66 -9.17 -12.92
CA LEU A 71 4.62 -8.81 -13.97
C LEU A 71 4.49 -9.62 -15.26
N TRP A 72 4.16 -10.91 -15.14
CA TRP A 72 4.08 -11.80 -16.30
C TRP A 72 2.85 -11.56 -17.18
N LEU A 73 1.77 -11.03 -16.59
CA LEU A 73 0.48 -10.90 -17.28
C LEU A 73 0.13 -9.45 -17.60
N HIS A 74 0.58 -8.48 -16.76
CA HIS A 74 0.08 -7.12 -16.80
C HIS A 74 1.17 -6.05 -16.81
N LEU A 75 2.33 -6.33 -17.43
CA LEU A 75 3.51 -5.47 -17.37
C LEU A 75 3.24 -4.03 -17.84
N THR A 76 2.50 -3.84 -18.94
CA THR A 76 2.14 -2.51 -19.44
C THR A 76 1.24 -1.75 -18.46
N LEU A 77 0.29 -2.41 -17.86
CA LEU A 77 -0.56 -1.81 -16.83
C LEU A 77 0.24 -1.37 -15.61
N ILE A 78 1.20 -2.19 -15.17
CA ILE A 78 2.09 -1.86 -14.03
C ILE A 78 2.94 -0.62 -14.34
N GLU A 79 3.46 -0.51 -15.56
CA GLU A 79 4.19 0.67 -16.01
C GLU A 79 3.30 1.93 -15.96
N GLU A 80 2.10 1.86 -16.51
CA GLU A 80 1.13 2.96 -16.50
C GLU A 80 0.73 3.37 -15.08
N LEU A 81 0.47 2.40 -14.21
CA LEU A 81 0.15 2.63 -12.81
C LEU A 81 1.30 3.33 -12.08
N ARG A 82 2.52 2.86 -12.28
CA ARG A 82 3.69 3.48 -11.65
C ARG A 82 3.90 4.91 -12.15
N ARG A 83 3.73 5.16 -13.44
CA ARG A 83 3.78 6.52 -13.99
C ARG A 83 2.71 7.42 -13.38
N THR A 84 1.48 6.93 -13.31
CA THR A 84 0.35 7.66 -12.71
C THR A 84 0.59 7.97 -11.23
N THR A 85 1.17 7.02 -10.48
CA THR A 85 1.48 7.24 -9.07
C THR A 85 2.63 8.22 -8.85
N LEU A 86 3.63 8.26 -9.72
CA LEU A 86 4.72 9.24 -9.66
C LEU A 86 4.28 10.69 -9.98
N ASP A 87 3.13 10.86 -10.62
CA ASP A 87 2.50 12.18 -10.79
C ASP A 87 1.87 12.72 -9.50
N VAL A 88 1.72 11.86 -8.48
CA VAL A 88 1.00 12.16 -7.24
C VAL A 88 1.90 12.00 -6.01
N PHE A 89 2.75 10.99 -5.99
CA PHE A 89 3.64 10.67 -4.86
C PHE A 89 5.08 11.00 -5.17
N GLU A 90 5.82 11.42 -4.14
CA GLU A 90 7.25 11.72 -4.25
C GLU A 90 8.11 10.47 -4.53
N THR A 91 7.63 9.30 -4.12
CA THR A 91 8.30 8.02 -4.34
C THR A 91 7.26 6.94 -4.65
N ALA A 92 7.50 6.16 -5.69
CA ALA A 92 6.69 4.99 -6.05
C ALA A 92 7.59 3.85 -6.54
N GLU A 93 7.51 2.69 -5.90
CA GLU A 93 8.27 1.50 -6.24
C GLU A 93 7.33 0.30 -6.41
N TYR A 94 7.62 -0.52 -7.41
CA TYR A 94 6.92 -1.79 -7.58
C TYR A 94 7.65 -2.91 -6.85
N ALA A 95 6.90 -3.69 -6.12
CA ALA A 95 7.37 -4.90 -5.45
C ALA A 95 6.49 -6.08 -5.84
N PHE A 96 7.03 -7.30 -5.79
CA PHE A 96 6.24 -8.51 -6.00
C PHE A 96 6.66 -9.62 -5.04
N THR A 97 5.75 -10.57 -4.85
CA THR A 97 6.04 -11.77 -4.09
C THR A 97 5.35 -12.99 -4.69
N THR A 98 5.78 -14.16 -4.26
CA THR A 98 5.15 -15.43 -4.66
C THR A 98 3.92 -15.70 -3.82
N ILE A 99 2.86 -16.14 -4.48
CA ILE A 99 1.61 -16.59 -3.85
C ILE A 99 0.96 -17.70 -4.68
N PRO A 100 0.69 -18.86 -4.10
CA PRO A 100 0.17 -20.01 -4.88
C PRO A 100 -1.28 -19.85 -5.33
N THR A 101 -2.01 -18.88 -4.80
CA THR A 101 -3.44 -18.69 -5.06
C THR A 101 -3.74 -18.08 -6.43
N TYR A 102 -2.83 -17.22 -6.93
CA TYR A 102 -3.05 -16.47 -8.17
C TYR A 102 -2.37 -17.12 -9.39
N PRO A 103 -2.89 -16.87 -10.61
CA PRO A 103 -2.22 -17.25 -11.84
C PRO A 103 -0.76 -16.78 -11.85
N SER A 104 0.14 -17.55 -12.45
CA SER A 104 1.59 -17.34 -12.45
C SER A 104 2.29 -17.42 -11.08
N GLY A 105 1.56 -17.64 -9.99
CA GLY A 105 2.15 -17.73 -8.65
C GLY A 105 2.73 -16.41 -8.10
N GLN A 106 2.30 -15.28 -8.63
CA GLN A 106 2.79 -13.95 -8.23
C GLN A 106 1.66 -12.96 -7.95
N ILE A 107 1.94 -12.04 -7.02
CA ILE A 107 1.16 -10.83 -6.78
C ILE A 107 2.12 -9.65 -6.67
N GLY A 108 1.74 -8.51 -7.24
CA GLY A 108 2.49 -7.28 -7.17
C GLY A 108 1.82 -6.19 -6.34
N PHE A 109 2.65 -5.26 -5.93
CA PHE A 109 2.25 -4.11 -5.13
C PHE A 109 2.93 -2.85 -5.65
N LEU A 110 2.21 -1.75 -5.72
CA LEU A 110 2.81 -0.42 -5.75
C LEU A 110 2.88 0.12 -4.32
N VAL A 111 4.11 0.43 -3.91
CA VAL A 111 4.39 1.03 -2.61
C VAL A 111 4.83 2.47 -2.87
N CYS A 112 4.06 3.44 -2.35
CA CYS A 112 4.32 4.86 -2.59
C CYS A 112 4.45 5.61 -1.27
N SER A 113 5.14 6.74 -1.31
CA SER A 113 5.33 7.61 -0.14
C SER A 113 5.15 9.08 -0.52
N THR A 114 4.58 9.86 0.41
CA THR A 114 4.56 11.33 0.34
C THR A 114 5.86 11.96 0.83
N ALA A 115 6.81 11.15 1.33
CA ALA A 115 8.13 11.63 1.72
C ALA A 115 9.08 11.63 0.52
N PRO A 116 9.77 12.75 0.22
CA PRO A 116 10.76 12.79 -0.83
C PRO A 116 11.93 11.84 -0.53
N ASN A 117 12.41 11.16 -1.57
CA ASN A 117 13.56 10.23 -1.50
C ASN A 117 13.44 9.13 -0.43
N ARG A 118 12.22 8.68 -0.16
CA ARG A 118 12.01 7.59 0.76
C ARG A 118 12.61 6.30 0.21
N ASP A 119 13.55 5.70 0.93
CA ASP A 119 13.99 4.34 0.63
C ASP A 119 12.90 3.37 1.10
N LEU A 120 12.18 2.82 0.11
CA LEU A 120 11.13 1.82 0.33
C LEU A 120 11.67 0.38 0.23
N LYS A 121 12.89 0.21 -0.31
CA LYS A 121 13.49 -1.11 -0.57
C LYS A 121 14.21 -1.67 0.65
N THR A 122 14.59 -0.83 1.59
CA THR A 122 15.27 -1.24 2.81
C THR A 122 14.30 -1.28 3.99
N ALA A 123 14.22 -2.43 4.66
CA ALA A 123 13.42 -2.57 5.86
C ALA A 123 13.98 -1.70 6.99
N LEU A 124 13.18 -0.81 7.56
CA LEU A 124 13.62 0.11 8.62
C LEU A 124 13.86 -0.56 9.97
N ARG A 125 13.26 -1.71 10.18
CA ARG A 125 13.32 -2.46 11.44
C ARG A 125 13.03 -3.93 11.22
N THR A 126 13.51 -4.75 12.10
CA THR A 126 13.11 -6.16 12.18
C THR A 126 11.72 -6.26 12.79
N VAL A 127 10.87 -7.07 12.20
CA VAL A 127 9.54 -7.40 12.72
C VAL A 127 9.61 -8.78 13.36
N PRO A 128 9.43 -8.91 14.69
CA PRO A 128 9.52 -10.21 15.37
C PRO A 128 8.32 -11.10 15.07
N ASN A 129 8.48 -12.39 15.26
CA ASN A 129 7.42 -13.41 15.18
C ASN A 129 6.74 -13.53 13.81
N THR A 130 7.38 -13.07 12.75
CA THR A 130 6.89 -13.26 11.37
C THR A 130 7.24 -14.65 10.86
N ARG A 131 6.31 -15.29 10.10
CA ARG A 131 6.54 -16.61 9.50
C ARG A 131 7.05 -16.51 8.05
N TYR A 132 6.66 -15.47 7.34
CA TYR A 132 7.03 -15.26 5.94
C TYR A 132 7.97 -14.06 5.77
N TYR A 133 7.65 -12.94 6.38
CA TYR A 133 8.36 -11.68 6.20
C TYR A 133 9.67 -11.65 7.00
N ASN A 134 10.73 -11.17 6.36
CA ASN A 134 11.99 -10.74 6.98
C ASN A 134 12.65 -9.70 6.08
N SER A 135 13.76 -9.09 6.53
CA SER A 135 14.43 -8.01 5.78
C SER A 135 14.90 -8.45 4.39
N ASN A 136 15.35 -9.71 4.23
CA ASN A 136 15.82 -10.21 2.94
C ASN A 136 14.65 -10.44 1.98
N VAL A 137 13.53 -10.99 2.47
CA VAL A 137 12.30 -11.14 1.68
C VAL A 137 11.78 -9.77 1.26
N HIS A 138 11.80 -8.80 2.17
CA HIS A 138 11.41 -7.42 1.86
C HIS A 138 12.27 -6.83 0.74
N GLN A 139 13.58 -6.91 0.86
CA GLN A 139 14.50 -6.36 -0.13
C GLN A 139 14.38 -7.08 -1.47
N SER A 140 14.27 -8.41 -1.47
CA SER A 140 14.14 -9.21 -2.68
C SER A 140 12.84 -8.95 -3.44
N ALA A 141 11.77 -8.51 -2.76
CA ALA A 141 10.50 -8.16 -3.40
C ALA A 141 10.65 -7.01 -4.42
N PHE A 142 11.65 -6.18 -4.28
CA PHE A 142 11.94 -5.07 -5.21
C PHE A 142 12.99 -5.43 -6.28
N VAL A 143 13.50 -6.66 -6.30
CA VAL A 143 14.44 -7.12 -7.33
C VAL A 143 13.66 -7.65 -8.52
N LEU A 144 13.54 -6.83 -9.56
CA LEU A 144 12.75 -7.15 -10.74
C LEU A 144 13.54 -7.99 -11.76
N PRO A 145 12.87 -8.91 -12.48
CA PRO A 145 13.43 -9.49 -13.70
C PRO A 145 13.81 -8.40 -14.70
N GLU A 146 14.81 -8.65 -15.55
CA GLU A 146 15.34 -7.62 -16.46
C GLU A 146 14.28 -6.99 -17.36
N PHE A 147 13.33 -7.79 -17.86
CA PHE A 147 12.23 -7.25 -18.68
C PHE A 147 11.32 -6.28 -17.91
N GLY A 148 11.09 -6.54 -16.61
CA GLY A 148 10.32 -5.65 -15.74
C GLY A 148 11.15 -4.43 -15.34
N ARG A 149 12.42 -4.61 -15.01
CA ARG A 149 13.34 -3.54 -14.67
C ARG A 149 13.48 -2.52 -15.81
N ALA A 150 13.72 -2.99 -17.02
CA ALA A 150 13.88 -2.13 -18.21
C ALA A 150 12.64 -1.24 -18.43
N LEU A 151 11.44 -1.79 -18.32
CA LEU A 151 10.22 -1.03 -18.56
C LEU A 151 9.81 -0.14 -17.36
N ILE A 152 9.94 -0.65 -16.15
CA ILE A 152 9.43 0.02 -14.94
C ILE A 152 10.44 1.01 -14.37
N GLU A 153 11.76 0.73 -14.40
CA GLU A 153 12.79 1.54 -13.75
C GLU A 153 13.49 2.54 -14.69
N GLU A 154 13.60 2.27 -15.98
CA GLU A 154 14.33 3.15 -16.92
C GLU A 154 13.69 4.53 -17.09
N GLN A 155 12.45 4.72 -16.70
CA GLN A 155 11.81 6.04 -16.61
C GLN A 155 12.33 6.92 -15.47
N LYS A 156 13.26 6.44 -14.63
CA LYS A 156 13.88 7.22 -13.53
C LYS A 156 14.82 8.34 -13.98
N ASN A 157 15.10 8.49 -15.25
CA ASN A 157 16.03 9.54 -15.74
C ASN A 157 15.43 10.95 -15.84
N ILE A 158 14.30 11.22 -15.17
CA ILE A 158 13.74 12.57 -15.08
C ILE A 158 13.84 13.04 -13.63
N ALA A 159 14.93 13.75 -13.38
CA ALA A 159 15.33 14.56 -12.22
C ALA A 159 15.91 13.85 -10.98
N PRO A 160 17.15 14.21 -10.56
CA PRO A 160 17.70 13.83 -9.27
C PRO A 160 17.31 14.89 -8.21
N ALA A 161 16.46 14.55 -7.27
CA ALA A 161 16.28 15.34 -6.07
C ALA A 161 17.14 14.76 -4.94
N VAL A 162 18.07 15.57 -4.49
CA VAL A 162 19.09 15.26 -3.47
C VAL A 162 18.51 15.30 -2.05
N GLY A 163 18.89 14.31 -1.26
CA GLY A 163 18.41 13.97 0.06
C GLY A 163 18.56 14.97 1.19
N ARG A 164 17.75 14.76 2.22
CA ARG A 164 17.96 14.92 3.67
C ARG A 164 16.63 14.75 4.42
N ALA A 165 16.21 13.55 4.74
CA ALA A 165 15.11 13.36 5.70
C ALA A 165 15.14 12.02 6.49
N ALA A 166 16.23 11.28 6.46
CA ALA A 166 16.29 9.97 7.13
C ALA A 166 16.43 10.04 8.67
N ARG A 167 16.59 11.22 9.29
CA ARG A 167 16.83 11.36 10.73
C ARG A 167 15.63 11.72 11.61
N ALA A 168 14.46 11.98 11.03
CA ALA A 168 13.30 12.44 11.81
C ALA A 168 12.36 11.31 12.32
N LEU A 169 12.66 10.04 12.03
CA LEU A 169 11.72 8.92 12.26
C LEU A 169 11.93 8.14 13.56
N ALA A 170 12.89 8.50 14.39
CA ALA A 170 13.21 7.78 15.63
C ALA A 170 12.89 8.58 16.91
N ASP A 171 11.75 9.27 16.95
CA ASP A 171 11.29 9.94 18.17
C ASP A 171 10.40 8.96 18.98
N PRO A 172 10.83 8.52 20.19
CA PRO A 172 10.06 7.63 21.02
C PRO A 172 8.76 8.25 21.58
N LYS A 173 8.56 9.56 21.39
CA LYS A 173 7.34 10.30 21.78
C LYS A 173 6.32 10.42 20.65
N ARG A 174 6.59 9.83 19.49
CA ARG A 174 5.67 9.92 18.35
C ARG A 174 4.35 9.21 18.64
N PRO A 175 3.19 9.82 18.34
CA PRO A 175 1.90 9.16 18.51
C PRO A 175 1.82 7.88 17.68
N LYS A 176 1.04 6.92 18.15
CA LYS A 176 0.81 5.64 17.45
C LYS A 176 0.37 5.89 16.02
N LYS A 177 0.94 5.15 15.08
CA LYS A 177 0.58 5.24 13.66
C LYS A 177 -0.84 4.75 13.42
N LYS A 178 -1.58 5.46 12.58
CA LYS A 178 -2.91 5.07 12.13
C LYS A 178 -2.80 4.41 10.76
N ILE A 179 -3.37 3.21 10.63
CA ILE A 179 -3.39 2.44 9.40
C ILE A 179 -4.82 2.35 8.91
N LEU A 180 -5.03 2.68 7.64
CA LEU A 180 -6.27 2.45 6.92
C LEU A 180 -6.11 1.23 6.01
N LEU A 181 -6.99 0.25 6.15
CA LEU A 181 -7.09 -0.91 5.27
C LEU A 181 -8.31 -0.73 4.36
N LEU A 182 -8.09 -0.72 3.06
CA LEU A 182 -9.13 -0.64 2.05
C LEU A 182 -9.23 -1.96 1.29
N GLY A 183 -10.42 -2.53 1.25
CA GLY A 183 -10.70 -3.78 0.54
C GLY A 183 -11.43 -4.81 1.38
N SER A 184 -12.07 -5.73 0.70
CA SER A 184 -12.77 -6.88 1.31
C SER A 184 -11.98 -8.19 1.15
N GLY A 185 -10.80 -8.10 0.55
CA GLY A 185 -10.11 -9.22 -0.01
C GLY A 185 -9.36 -10.11 0.95
N PHE A 186 -8.71 -11.06 0.34
CA PHE A 186 -7.96 -12.13 1.00
C PHE A 186 -6.72 -11.63 1.76
N VAL A 187 -6.17 -10.49 1.37
CA VAL A 187 -4.93 -9.92 1.95
C VAL A 187 -5.20 -8.96 3.10
N ALA A 188 -6.24 -8.13 2.99
CA ALA A 188 -6.55 -7.13 4.02
C ALA A 188 -6.86 -7.77 5.38
N ARG A 189 -7.51 -8.93 5.39
CA ARG A 189 -7.88 -9.65 6.62
C ARG A 189 -6.66 -10.19 7.38
N PRO A 190 -5.74 -10.98 6.79
CA PRO A 190 -4.54 -11.43 7.47
C PRO A 190 -3.66 -10.29 7.98
N ALA A 191 -3.58 -9.17 7.23
CA ALA A 191 -2.86 -7.99 7.65
C ALA A 191 -3.47 -7.37 8.93
N ALA A 192 -4.81 -7.25 8.97
CA ALA A 192 -5.51 -6.76 10.16
C ALA A 192 -5.29 -7.69 11.37
N GLU A 193 -5.37 -9.02 11.16
CA GLU A 193 -5.11 -10.03 12.21
C GLU A 193 -3.71 -9.90 12.79
N TYR A 194 -2.72 -9.76 11.93
CA TYR A 194 -1.34 -9.58 12.35
C TYR A 194 -1.14 -8.30 13.16
N ILE A 195 -1.67 -7.17 12.71
CA ILE A 195 -1.55 -5.88 13.40
C ILE A 195 -2.22 -5.93 14.78
N VAL A 196 -3.41 -6.51 14.87
CA VAL A 196 -4.16 -6.58 16.14
C VAL A 196 -3.50 -7.53 17.14
N ARG A 197 -3.03 -8.70 16.69
CA ARG A 197 -2.46 -9.73 17.54
C ARG A 197 -1.05 -9.38 18.01
N ASP A 198 -0.16 -9.04 17.08
CA ASP A 198 1.28 -9.03 17.34
C ASP A 198 1.88 -7.62 17.54
N HIS A 199 1.16 -6.56 17.15
CA HIS A 199 1.62 -5.16 17.25
C HIS A 199 0.68 -4.26 18.03
N SER A 200 0.05 -4.82 19.05
CA SER A 200 -1.00 -4.15 19.82
C SER A 200 -0.55 -2.86 20.52
N ASN A 201 0.74 -2.71 20.81
CA ASN A 201 1.25 -1.57 21.58
C ASN A 201 1.67 -0.38 20.70
N ASP A 202 2.05 -0.64 19.44
CA ASP A 202 2.68 0.35 18.55
C ASP A 202 1.80 0.86 17.42
N LEU A 203 0.72 0.12 17.10
CA LEU A 203 -0.13 0.39 15.94
C LEU A 203 -1.61 0.40 16.33
N THR A 204 -2.37 1.26 15.67
CA THR A 204 -3.84 1.28 15.77
C THR A 204 -4.40 1.25 14.35
N ILE A 205 -5.31 0.31 14.06
CA ILE A 205 -6.05 0.30 12.80
C ILE A 205 -7.12 1.37 12.89
N GLY A 206 -6.98 2.43 12.11
CA GLY A 206 -7.91 3.55 12.10
C GLY A 206 -9.26 3.20 11.50
N ALA A 207 -9.27 2.42 10.42
CA ALA A 207 -10.50 1.98 9.75
C ALA A 207 -10.25 0.73 8.90
N PHE A 208 -11.28 -0.08 8.74
CA PHE A 208 -11.33 -1.21 7.82
C PHE A 208 -12.54 -1.03 6.92
N LEU A 209 -12.30 -0.72 5.66
CA LEU A 209 -13.37 -0.49 4.70
C LEU A 209 -13.68 -1.79 3.96
N ILE A 210 -14.86 -2.34 4.21
CA ILE A 210 -15.44 -3.43 3.44
C ILE A 210 -16.49 -2.81 2.53
N GLY A 211 -16.12 -2.49 1.29
CA GLY A 211 -17.05 -1.93 0.32
C GLY A 211 -17.36 -2.91 -0.80
N SER A 212 -18.64 -3.10 -1.13
CA SER A 212 -19.00 -3.38 -2.50
C SER A 212 -19.08 -2.03 -3.21
N ILE A 213 -18.46 -1.89 -4.36
CA ILE A 213 -18.74 -0.78 -5.26
C ILE A 213 -20.21 -0.96 -5.62
N ALA A 214 -21.07 -0.13 -5.03
CA ALA A 214 -22.49 -0.18 -5.33
C ALA A 214 -22.65 0.10 -6.82
N ASN A 215 -23.33 -0.82 -7.52
CA ASN A 215 -23.81 -0.58 -8.87
C ASN A 215 -24.72 0.66 -8.81
N SER A 216 -24.18 1.81 -9.18
CA SER A 216 -24.99 2.95 -9.57
C SER A 216 -25.54 2.64 -10.95
N SER A 217 -26.73 2.04 -10.98
CA SER A 217 -27.60 1.98 -12.14
C SER A 217 -27.99 3.39 -12.58
#